data_67b659ea550d2e242641b3b899116161
#
_entry.id   67b659ea550d2e242641b3b899116161
#
_cell.length_a   1.000
_cell.length_b   1.000
_cell.length_c   1.000
_cell.angle_alpha   90.00
_cell.angle_beta   90.00
_cell.angle_gamma   90.00
#
_symmetry.space_group_name_H-M   'P 1'
#
loop_
_entity.id
_entity.type
_entity.pdbx_description
1 polymer ?
#
loop_
_entity_poly.entity_id
_entity_poly.type
_entity_poly.pdbx_seq_one_letter_code
_entity_poly.pdbx_strand_id
1 'polypeptide(L)'
;WAPDLYGDFAGVCVHCGYHFPMEYQWVMGNVFDPDSVIEFNEGIEAANPLNYPGFDEKLVKARKKTGRKSSCVTFEAKIDGIKLVSAVLYSAFRGGSVGAAEGEKFILALARARERHFPFLAYIHGTAGIRIQESLNGLIQMPRVTMSVRRYIEDGGLYVVLYDTNSYAGPVASFLGCSPYQFAVRSANIGFAGPGVIRETTGIDIPPNYHRAHNALARGHIQGIWDRREIRKNLRQVLLTIGGRNLYYR
;
A
#
# COMPACT_ATOMS: atom_id res chain seq x y z
N TRP A 1 23.42 13.27 -8.99
CA TRP A 1 22.52 13.19 -7.83
C TRP A 1 23.35 12.87 -6.60
N ALA A 2 23.30 13.73 -5.58
CA ALA A 2 24.09 13.53 -4.37
C ALA A 2 23.51 12.37 -3.55
N PRO A 3 24.35 11.52 -2.93
CA PRO A 3 23.92 10.44 -2.03
C PRO A 3 23.02 10.89 -0.88
N ASP A 4 23.13 12.14 -0.49
CA ASP A 4 22.43 12.76 0.65
C ASP A 4 20.93 12.97 0.44
N LEU A 5 20.40 12.78 -0.79
CA LEU A 5 18.96 12.83 -1.06
C LEU A 5 18.15 11.75 -0.32
N TYR A 6 18.80 10.70 0.12
CA TYR A 6 18.16 9.56 0.80
C TYR A 6 18.08 9.74 2.33
N GLY A 7 19.00 10.48 2.93
CA GLY A 7 18.99 10.74 4.36
C GLY A 7 17.95 11.79 4.76
N ASP A 8 18.39 13.00 4.94
CA ASP A 8 17.59 14.10 5.51
C ASP A 8 16.44 14.56 4.60
N PHE A 9 16.54 14.32 3.30
CA PHE A 9 15.53 14.78 2.33
C PHE A 9 14.45 13.76 1.97
N ALA A 10 14.52 12.54 2.48
CA ALA A 10 13.51 11.49 2.27
C ALA A 10 13.15 11.27 0.78
N GLY A 11 14.14 11.40 -0.12
CA GLY A 11 13.94 11.31 -1.55
C GLY A 11 13.16 12.48 -2.15
N VAL A 12 13.05 13.61 -1.45
CA VAL A 12 12.38 14.83 -1.94
C VAL A 12 13.40 15.74 -2.63
N CYS A 13 13.10 16.14 -3.86
CA CYS A 13 13.95 17.08 -4.58
C CYS A 13 13.92 18.47 -3.93
N VAL A 14 15.08 19.00 -3.55
CA VAL A 14 15.19 20.31 -2.89
C VAL A 14 14.82 21.48 -3.81
N HIS A 15 14.88 21.28 -5.13
CA HIS A 15 14.59 22.34 -6.11
C HIS A 15 13.11 22.41 -6.51
N CYS A 16 12.45 21.27 -6.71
CA CYS A 16 11.09 21.24 -7.23
C CYS A 16 10.08 20.52 -6.33
N GLY A 17 10.52 19.93 -5.21
CA GLY A 17 9.67 19.20 -4.28
C GLY A 17 9.12 17.88 -4.85
N TYR A 18 9.69 17.37 -5.95
CA TYR A 18 9.31 16.06 -6.46
C TYR A 18 9.75 14.95 -5.49
N HIS A 19 8.85 13.98 -5.21
CA HIS A 19 9.13 12.86 -4.33
C HIS A 19 9.48 11.64 -5.17
N PHE A 20 10.77 11.24 -5.13
CA PHE A 20 11.24 10.02 -5.80
C PHE A 20 10.78 8.78 -5.03
N PRO A 21 10.58 7.65 -5.71
CA PRO A 21 10.34 6.38 -5.03
C PRO A 21 11.48 6.06 -4.06
N MET A 22 11.14 5.64 -2.85
CA MET A 22 12.10 5.25 -1.82
C MET A 22 12.14 3.73 -1.70
N GLU A 23 13.24 3.22 -1.13
CA GLU A 23 13.39 1.79 -0.86
C GLU A 23 12.52 1.37 0.33
N TYR A 24 12.08 0.11 0.32
CA TYR A 24 11.24 -0.45 1.37
C TYR A 24 11.88 -0.32 2.77
N GLN A 25 13.18 -0.60 2.87
CA GLN A 25 13.93 -0.51 4.14
C GLN A 25 13.92 0.91 4.70
N TRP A 26 14.03 1.91 3.85
CA TRP A 26 13.92 3.30 4.26
C TRP A 26 12.53 3.60 4.86
N VAL A 27 11.47 3.14 4.18
CA VAL A 27 10.08 3.32 4.68
C VAL A 27 9.93 2.69 6.05
N MET A 28 10.39 1.45 6.21
CA MET A 28 10.28 0.75 7.49
C MET A 28 11.03 1.47 8.61
N GLY A 29 12.26 1.92 8.34
CA GLY A 29 13.10 2.59 9.35
C GLY A 29 12.65 4.01 9.71
N ASN A 30 11.92 4.70 8.83
CA ASN A 30 11.55 6.10 9.03
C ASN A 30 10.07 6.31 9.41
N VAL A 31 9.19 5.39 9.04
CA VAL A 31 7.75 5.48 9.36
C VAL A 31 7.44 4.83 10.70
N PHE A 32 8.03 3.68 10.99
CA PHE A 32 7.74 2.90 12.20
C PHE A 32 8.81 3.07 13.26
N ASP A 33 8.45 2.79 14.51
CA ASP A 33 9.39 2.85 15.62
C ASP A 33 10.49 1.78 15.45
N PRO A 34 11.74 2.07 15.78
CA PRO A 34 12.81 1.07 15.78
C PRO A 34 12.39 -0.15 16.59
N ASP A 35 12.76 -1.33 16.10
CA ASP A 35 12.53 -2.65 16.73
C ASP A 35 11.08 -2.99 17.06
N SER A 36 10.11 -2.19 16.55
CA SER A 36 8.69 -2.42 16.81
C SER A 36 8.00 -3.31 15.77
N VAL A 37 8.66 -3.57 14.64
CA VAL A 37 8.08 -4.32 13.52
C VAL A 37 8.16 -5.82 13.76
N ILE A 38 7.00 -6.47 13.88
CA ILE A 38 6.88 -7.92 14.07
C ILE A 38 6.07 -8.48 12.90
N GLU A 39 6.76 -9.03 11.90
CA GLU A 39 6.13 -9.62 10.73
C GLU A 39 5.36 -10.90 11.09
N PHE A 40 4.27 -11.16 10.36
CA PHE A 40 3.49 -12.39 10.45
C PHE A 40 2.96 -12.77 9.05
N ASN A 41 2.45 -13.99 8.90
CA ASN A 41 2.01 -14.57 7.61
C ASN A 41 3.14 -14.68 6.56
N GLU A 42 4.40 -14.77 6.98
CA GLU A 42 5.55 -14.89 6.08
C GLU A 42 5.53 -16.19 5.26
N GLY A 43 4.86 -17.23 5.77
CA GLY A 43 4.71 -18.51 5.09
C GLY A 43 3.79 -18.45 3.86
N ILE A 44 2.91 -17.45 3.75
CA ILE A 44 1.99 -17.32 2.63
C ILE A 44 2.73 -16.73 1.44
N GLU A 45 2.74 -17.47 0.33
CA GLU A 45 3.52 -17.10 -0.85
C GLU A 45 2.69 -17.03 -2.14
N ALA A 46 3.09 -16.13 -3.04
CA ALA A 46 2.54 -16.04 -4.38
C ALA A 46 2.87 -17.32 -5.16
N ALA A 47 1.90 -17.86 -5.86
CA ALA A 47 2.01 -19.10 -6.63
C ALA A 47 1.51 -18.93 -8.06
N ASN A 48 1.69 -19.99 -8.87
CA ASN A 48 1.18 -20.09 -10.23
C ASN A 48 0.14 -21.22 -10.34
N PRO A 49 -1.06 -21.05 -9.75
CA PRO A 49 -2.04 -22.14 -9.64
C PRO A 49 -2.62 -22.57 -10.99
N LEU A 50 -2.47 -21.75 -12.04
CA LEU A 50 -3.00 -22.02 -13.37
C LEU A 50 -1.91 -22.46 -14.36
N ASN A 51 -0.68 -22.68 -13.89
CA ASN A 51 0.47 -23.00 -14.72
C ASN A 51 0.65 -22.00 -15.89
N TYR A 52 0.45 -20.70 -15.60
CA TYR A 52 0.60 -19.65 -16.60
C TYR A 52 2.04 -19.64 -17.14
N PRO A 53 2.25 -19.72 -18.47
CA PRO A 53 3.58 -19.86 -19.07
C PRO A 53 4.56 -18.75 -18.64
N GLY A 54 5.76 -19.13 -18.20
CA GLY A 54 6.82 -18.21 -17.80
C GLY A 54 6.55 -17.40 -16.54
N PHE A 55 5.51 -17.75 -15.75
CA PHE A 55 5.21 -17.02 -14.53
C PHE A 55 6.03 -17.50 -13.32
N ASP A 56 6.34 -18.79 -13.25
CA ASP A 56 7.18 -19.35 -12.17
C ASP A 56 8.57 -18.72 -12.17
N GLU A 57 9.20 -18.57 -13.32
CA GLU A 57 10.50 -17.90 -13.44
C GLU A 57 10.44 -16.44 -12.99
N LYS A 58 9.33 -15.75 -13.28
CA LYS A 58 9.10 -14.38 -12.82
C LYS A 58 8.91 -14.30 -11.32
N LEU A 59 8.28 -15.29 -10.68
CA LEU A 59 8.15 -15.38 -9.23
C LEU A 59 9.50 -15.67 -8.58
N VAL A 60 10.26 -16.64 -9.10
CA VAL A 60 11.61 -16.95 -8.63
C VAL A 60 12.52 -15.72 -8.69
N LYS A 61 12.51 -15.00 -9.82
CA LYS A 61 13.28 -13.76 -9.98
C LYS A 61 12.85 -12.68 -8.97
N ALA A 62 11.56 -12.53 -8.73
CA ALA A 62 11.04 -11.55 -7.77
C ALA A 62 11.45 -11.89 -6.33
N ARG A 63 11.36 -13.18 -5.94
CA ARG A 63 11.83 -13.67 -4.64
C ARG A 63 13.32 -13.42 -4.43
N LYS A 64 14.14 -13.78 -5.44
CA LYS A 64 15.60 -13.55 -5.39
C LYS A 64 15.95 -12.07 -5.26
N LYS A 65 15.23 -11.20 -5.98
CA LYS A 65 15.47 -9.75 -5.94
C LYS A 65 15.08 -9.11 -4.61
N THR A 66 13.97 -9.56 -3.99
CA THR A 66 13.35 -8.85 -2.87
C THR A 66 13.51 -9.55 -1.52
N GLY A 67 13.90 -10.81 -1.51
CA GLY A 67 13.88 -11.65 -0.31
C GLY A 67 12.47 -11.98 0.19
N ARG A 68 11.42 -11.60 -0.56
CA ARG A 68 10.01 -11.74 -0.16
C ARG A 68 9.32 -12.85 -0.94
N LYS A 69 8.30 -13.48 -0.33
CA LYS A 69 7.51 -14.55 -0.94
C LYS A 69 6.28 -14.03 -1.69
N SER A 70 5.84 -12.81 -1.39
CA SER A 70 4.70 -12.13 -2.01
C SER A 70 4.89 -10.62 -2.02
N SER A 71 4.05 -9.89 -2.73
CA SER A 71 4.09 -8.42 -2.72
C SER A 71 3.45 -7.79 -1.49
N CYS A 72 2.71 -8.55 -0.69
CA CYS A 72 2.12 -8.07 0.56
C CYS A 72 2.99 -8.48 1.75
N VAL A 73 3.40 -7.50 2.55
CA VAL A 73 4.09 -7.71 3.83
C VAL A 73 3.17 -7.24 4.94
N THR A 74 2.92 -8.10 5.93
CA THR A 74 2.01 -7.82 7.05
C THR A 74 2.73 -7.92 8.39
N PHE A 75 2.51 -6.94 9.26
CA PHE A 75 3.21 -6.87 10.55
C PHE A 75 2.41 -6.07 11.58
N GLU A 76 2.69 -6.28 12.85
CA GLU A 76 2.42 -5.32 13.92
C GLU A 76 3.61 -4.37 14.03
N ALA A 77 3.34 -3.10 14.36
CA ALA A 77 4.36 -2.09 14.56
C ALA A 77 3.86 -0.99 15.52
N LYS A 78 4.73 0.00 15.75
CA LYS A 78 4.37 1.22 16.46
C LYS A 78 4.74 2.46 15.66
N ILE A 79 3.99 3.53 15.84
CA ILE A 79 4.32 4.87 15.39
C ILE A 79 4.23 5.79 16.63
N ASP A 80 5.37 6.29 17.08
CA ASP A 80 5.50 7.07 18.34
C ASP A 80 4.79 6.38 19.53
N GLY A 81 5.04 5.08 19.69
CA GLY A 81 4.46 4.24 20.73
C GLY A 81 3.06 3.73 20.45
N ILE A 82 2.32 4.28 19.49
CA ILE A 82 0.95 3.84 19.15
C ILE A 82 1.02 2.55 18.35
N LYS A 83 0.46 1.48 18.89
CA LYS A 83 0.39 0.17 18.24
C LYS A 83 -0.57 0.18 17.07
N LEU A 84 -0.21 -0.51 15.99
CA LEU A 84 -1.04 -0.71 14.81
C LEU A 84 -0.71 -2.02 14.11
N VAL A 85 -1.60 -2.45 13.24
CA VAL A 85 -1.32 -3.49 12.23
C VAL A 85 -1.13 -2.81 10.89
N SER A 86 -0.16 -3.26 10.11
CA SER A 86 0.06 -2.73 8.76
C SER A 86 0.10 -3.84 7.72
N ALA A 87 -0.39 -3.52 6.53
CA ALA A 87 -0.16 -4.26 5.30
C ALA A 87 0.51 -3.34 4.29
N VAL A 88 1.69 -3.72 3.81
CA VAL A 88 2.43 -2.97 2.80
C VAL A 88 2.33 -3.69 1.47
N LEU A 89 1.88 -3.02 0.41
CA LEU A 89 2.03 -3.51 -0.96
C LEU A 89 3.37 -3.04 -1.52
N TYR A 90 4.28 -3.98 -1.68
CA TYR A 90 5.67 -3.74 -2.03
C TYR A 90 5.90 -3.80 -3.54
N SER A 91 6.12 -2.65 -4.17
CA SER A 91 6.21 -2.51 -5.63
C SER A 91 7.38 -3.27 -6.27
N ALA A 92 8.49 -3.50 -5.56
CA ALA A 92 9.62 -4.24 -6.11
C ALA A 92 9.31 -5.74 -6.37
N PHE A 93 8.32 -6.30 -5.64
CA PHE A 93 7.83 -7.65 -5.92
C PHE A 93 6.69 -7.56 -6.94
N ARG A 94 6.95 -7.91 -8.20
CA ARG A 94 5.95 -7.95 -9.28
C ARG A 94 5.06 -6.70 -9.40
N GLY A 95 5.66 -5.51 -9.20
CA GLY A 95 4.94 -4.24 -9.25
C GLY A 95 3.94 -4.02 -8.11
N GLY A 96 4.00 -4.77 -7.02
CA GLY A 96 3.00 -4.71 -5.96
C GLY A 96 1.65 -5.30 -6.37
N SER A 97 1.62 -6.19 -7.38
CA SER A 97 0.38 -6.81 -7.87
C SER A 97 -0.22 -7.76 -6.84
N VAL A 98 -1.56 -7.77 -6.77
CA VAL A 98 -2.34 -8.54 -5.80
C VAL A 98 -2.90 -9.80 -6.45
N GLY A 99 -2.60 -10.96 -5.88
CA GLY A 99 -3.18 -12.26 -6.17
C GLY A 99 -3.77 -12.88 -4.91
N ALA A 100 -3.98 -14.20 -4.93
CA ALA A 100 -4.58 -14.94 -3.82
C ALA A 100 -3.79 -14.80 -2.52
N ALA A 101 -2.47 -14.91 -2.57
CA ALA A 101 -1.60 -14.78 -1.41
C ALA A 101 -1.68 -13.41 -0.76
N GLU A 102 -1.66 -12.35 -1.54
CA GLU A 102 -1.73 -10.98 -1.06
C GLU A 102 -3.11 -10.67 -0.46
N GLY A 103 -4.17 -11.11 -1.12
CA GLY A 103 -5.53 -10.97 -0.60
C GLY A 103 -5.72 -11.68 0.74
N GLU A 104 -5.23 -12.91 0.87
CA GLU A 104 -5.29 -13.68 2.11
C GLU A 104 -4.49 -13.00 3.24
N LYS A 105 -3.27 -12.56 2.97
CA LYS A 105 -2.46 -11.81 3.94
C LYS A 105 -3.18 -10.56 4.44
N PHE A 106 -3.82 -9.82 3.53
CA PHE A 106 -4.56 -8.62 3.87
C PHE A 106 -5.75 -8.92 4.78
N ILE A 107 -6.51 -9.99 4.48
CA ILE A 107 -7.65 -10.46 5.28
C ILE A 107 -7.19 -10.87 6.69
N LEU A 108 -6.14 -11.67 6.79
CA LEU A 108 -5.60 -12.11 8.08
C LEU A 108 -5.06 -10.95 8.91
N ALA A 109 -4.45 -9.95 8.25
CA ALA A 109 -3.98 -8.76 8.93
C ALA A 109 -5.13 -7.89 9.46
N LEU A 110 -6.22 -7.75 8.70
CA LEU A 110 -7.45 -7.07 9.17
C LEU A 110 -8.09 -7.82 10.33
N ALA A 111 -8.15 -9.17 10.26
CA ALA A 111 -8.66 -9.98 11.36
C ALA A 111 -7.84 -9.77 12.63
N ARG A 112 -6.52 -9.75 12.51
CA ARG A 112 -5.61 -9.47 13.64
C ARG A 112 -5.80 -8.07 14.22
N ALA A 113 -5.93 -7.04 13.36
CA ALA A 113 -6.21 -5.67 13.80
C ALA A 113 -7.54 -5.57 14.55
N ARG A 114 -8.57 -6.27 14.06
CA ARG A 114 -9.89 -6.34 14.67
C ARG A 114 -9.84 -7.01 16.05
N GLU A 115 -9.19 -8.16 16.17
CA GLU A 115 -9.02 -8.91 17.41
C GLU A 115 -8.27 -8.09 18.48
N ARG A 116 -7.22 -7.39 18.06
CA ARG A 116 -6.39 -6.55 18.93
C ARG A 116 -6.98 -5.17 19.20
N HIS A 117 -8.03 -4.76 18.50
CA HIS A 117 -8.56 -3.39 18.46
C HIS A 117 -7.49 -2.36 18.07
N PHE A 118 -6.57 -2.71 17.20
CA PHE A 118 -5.53 -1.82 16.70
C PHE A 118 -5.97 -1.09 15.43
N PRO A 119 -5.52 0.15 15.19
CA PRO A 119 -5.62 0.80 13.88
C PRO A 119 -4.97 -0.06 12.79
N PHE A 120 -5.49 0.03 11.58
CA PHE A 120 -4.94 -0.65 10.41
C PHE A 120 -4.43 0.36 9.39
N LEU A 121 -3.14 0.26 9.04
CA LEU A 121 -2.52 1.06 7.99
C LEU A 121 -2.24 0.20 6.75
N ALA A 122 -2.91 0.50 5.64
CA ALA A 122 -2.52 0.03 4.31
C ALA A 122 -1.51 1.01 3.72
N TYR A 123 -0.22 0.67 3.77
CA TYR A 123 0.84 1.46 3.16
C TYR A 123 1.11 0.95 1.74
N ILE A 124 0.76 1.75 0.75
CA ILE A 124 0.89 1.36 -0.66
C ILE A 124 2.18 1.94 -1.21
N HIS A 125 3.27 1.19 -1.03
CA HIS A 125 4.56 1.52 -1.64
C HIS A 125 4.47 1.57 -3.17
N GLY A 126 3.49 0.88 -3.74
CA GLY A 126 3.05 0.91 -5.12
C GLY A 126 2.29 -0.36 -5.49
N THR A 127 1.30 -0.23 -6.37
CA THR A 127 0.56 -1.39 -6.88
C THR A 127 0.20 -1.24 -8.36
N ALA A 128 0.50 -2.30 -9.13
CA ALA A 128 0.12 -2.42 -10.54
C ALA A 128 -1.29 -3.03 -10.72
N GLY A 129 -1.96 -3.38 -9.63
CA GLY A 129 -3.32 -3.93 -9.69
C GLY A 129 -3.42 -5.42 -9.40
N ILE A 130 -4.47 -6.05 -9.91
CA ILE A 130 -4.71 -7.49 -9.74
C ILE A 130 -3.79 -8.28 -10.67
N ARG A 131 -3.28 -9.40 -10.16
CA ARG A 131 -2.37 -10.30 -10.87
C ARG A 131 -3.12 -11.14 -11.90
N ILE A 132 -3.03 -10.75 -13.17
CA ILE A 132 -3.75 -11.39 -14.28
C ILE A 132 -3.38 -12.86 -14.48
N GLN A 133 -2.16 -13.28 -14.12
CA GLN A 133 -1.69 -14.67 -14.23
C GLN A 133 -2.43 -15.63 -13.29
N GLU A 134 -3.13 -15.12 -12.29
CA GLU A 134 -3.98 -15.90 -11.39
C GLU A 134 -5.46 -15.87 -11.81
N SER A 135 -5.80 -15.14 -12.88
CA SER A 135 -7.16 -15.03 -13.43
C SER A 135 -8.20 -14.76 -12.32
N LEU A 136 -9.24 -15.59 -12.22
CA LEU A 136 -10.32 -15.45 -11.25
C LEU A 136 -9.82 -15.50 -9.80
N ASN A 137 -8.78 -16.27 -9.50
CA ASN A 137 -8.20 -16.32 -8.15
C ASN A 137 -7.66 -14.96 -7.69
N GLY A 138 -7.09 -14.17 -8.60
CA GLY A 138 -6.71 -12.79 -8.32
C GLY A 138 -7.93 -11.87 -8.23
N LEU A 139 -8.85 -11.96 -9.20
CA LEU A 139 -10.00 -11.07 -9.28
C LEU A 139 -10.91 -11.16 -8.04
N ILE A 140 -11.16 -12.36 -7.52
CA ILE A 140 -12.00 -12.58 -6.35
C ILE A 140 -11.44 -11.94 -5.06
N GLN A 141 -10.15 -11.58 -5.03
CA GLN A 141 -9.57 -10.89 -3.87
C GLN A 141 -10.16 -9.49 -3.68
N MET A 142 -10.61 -8.84 -4.73
CA MET A 142 -11.27 -7.53 -4.61
C MET A 142 -12.48 -7.58 -3.68
N PRO A 143 -13.52 -8.38 -3.94
CA PRO A 143 -14.67 -8.47 -3.04
C PRO A 143 -14.31 -9.10 -1.68
N ARG A 144 -13.45 -10.12 -1.63
CA ARG A 144 -13.07 -10.78 -0.37
C ARG A 144 -12.40 -9.80 0.61
N VAL A 145 -11.41 -9.07 0.14
CA VAL A 145 -10.71 -8.09 0.99
C VAL A 145 -11.63 -6.91 1.33
N THR A 146 -12.44 -6.44 0.36
CA THR A 146 -13.43 -5.37 0.60
C THR A 146 -14.40 -5.75 1.72
N MET A 147 -14.93 -6.96 1.73
CA MET A 147 -15.81 -7.43 2.80
C MET A 147 -15.11 -7.44 4.17
N SER A 148 -13.84 -7.82 4.21
CA SER A 148 -13.04 -7.82 5.44
C SER A 148 -12.78 -6.39 5.94
N VAL A 149 -12.47 -5.46 5.04
CA VAL A 149 -12.32 -4.03 5.34
C VAL A 149 -13.63 -3.47 5.90
N ARG A 150 -14.75 -3.75 5.23
CA ARG A 150 -16.08 -3.28 5.67
C ARG A 150 -16.40 -3.76 7.08
N ARG A 151 -16.25 -5.06 7.35
CA ARG A 151 -16.45 -5.62 8.70
C ARG A 151 -15.56 -4.96 9.74
N TYR A 152 -14.28 -4.75 9.41
CA TYR A 152 -13.36 -4.09 10.32
C TYR A 152 -13.79 -2.66 10.66
N ILE A 153 -14.24 -1.87 9.66
CA ILE A 153 -14.74 -0.51 9.85
C ILE A 153 -16.07 -0.51 10.64
N GLU A 154 -17.00 -1.40 10.29
CA GLU A 154 -18.31 -1.52 10.96
C GLU A 154 -18.15 -1.89 12.45
N ASP A 155 -17.13 -2.66 12.80
CA ASP A 155 -16.78 -2.94 14.20
C ASP A 155 -16.06 -1.76 14.89
N GLY A 156 -15.91 -0.64 14.21
CA GLY A 156 -15.30 0.61 14.70
C GLY A 156 -13.79 0.62 14.60
N GLY A 157 -13.20 -0.20 13.72
CA GLY A 157 -11.77 -0.17 13.39
C GLY A 157 -11.40 1.06 12.57
N LEU A 158 -10.22 1.61 12.85
CA LEU A 158 -9.65 2.72 12.06
C LEU A 158 -8.83 2.16 10.90
N TYR A 159 -9.34 2.30 9.69
CA TYR A 159 -8.68 1.91 8.45
C TYR A 159 -8.13 3.12 7.72
N VAL A 160 -6.81 3.21 7.61
CA VAL A 160 -6.09 4.31 6.93
C VAL A 160 -5.34 3.77 5.72
N VAL A 161 -5.37 4.48 4.61
CA VAL A 161 -4.61 4.16 3.39
C VAL A 161 -3.66 5.31 3.07
N LEU A 162 -2.39 4.97 2.81
CA LEU A 162 -1.38 5.92 2.35
C LEU A 162 -0.77 5.43 1.03
N TYR A 163 -0.91 6.21 -0.02
CA TYR A 163 -0.32 5.97 -1.34
C TYR A 163 1.03 6.68 -1.46
N ASP A 164 2.12 5.93 -1.60
CA ASP A 164 3.47 6.50 -1.70
C ASP A 164 3.91 6.72 -3.17
N THR A 165 3.63 5.75 -4.05
CA THR A 165 4.00 5.87 -5.47
C THR A 165 2.81 5.56 -6.39
N ASN A 166 3.08 4.98 -7.56
CA ASN A 166 2.05 4.60 -8.52
C ASN A 166 1.13 3.52 -7.98
N SER A 167 -0.15 3.81 -7.90
CA SER A 167 -1.17 2.94 -7.34
C SER A 167 -2.38 2.87 -8.27
N TYR A 168 -2.57 1.72 -8.91
CA TYR A 168 -3.56 1.54 -9.97
C TYR A 168 -4.44 0.31 -9.81
N ALA A 169 -5.51 0.28 -10.60
CA ALA A 169 -6.40 -0.82 -10.89
C ALA A 169 -7.20 -1.33 -9.68
N GLY A 170 -7.43 -2.63 -9.67
CA GLY A 170 -8.37 -3.30 -8.77
C GLY A 170 -8.25 -2.96 -7.28
N PRO A 171 -7.07 -2.99 -6.66
CA PRO A 171 -6.92 -2.63 -5.25
C PRO A 171 -7.43 -1.22 -4.94
N VAL A 172 -7.10 -0.23 -5.77
CA VAL A 172 -7.55 1.16 -5.61
C VAL A 172 -9.06 1.28 -5.79
N ALA A 173 -9.63 0.57 -6.77
CA ALA A 173 -11.05 0.59 -7.07
C ALA A 173 -11.91 -0.26 -6.10
N SER A 174 -11.29 -0.95 -5.14
CA SER A 174 -11.99 -1.84 -4.22
C SER A 174 -11.58 -1.57 -2.76
N PHE A 175 -10.85 -2.49 -2.15
CA PHE A 175 -10.58 -2.46 -0.71
C PHE A 175 -9.74 -1.27 -0.23
N LEU A 176 -8.87 -0.67 -1.05
CA LEU A 176 -8.17 0.56 -0.68
C LEU A 176 -9.13 1.75 -0.73
N GLY A 177 -9.92 1.86 -1.81
CA GLY A 177 -10.92 2.92 -1.98
C GLY A 177 -12.06 2.91 -0.97
N CYS A 178 -12.23 1.83 -0.20
CA CYS A 178 -13.23 1.75 0.89
C CYS A 178 -12.81 2.49 2.15
N SER A 179 -11.58 2.95 2.26
CA SER A 179 -11.13 3.72 3.43
C SER A 179 -11.76 5.12 3.42
N PRO A 180 -12.32 5.57 4.55
CA PRO A 180 -12.71 6.96 4.72
C PRO A 180 -11.50 7.90 4.91
N TYR A 181 -10.31 7.35 5.14
CA TYR A 181 -9.08 8.10 5.42
C TYR A 181 -7.97 7.68 4.47
N GLN A 182 -7.92 8.33 3.32
CA GLN A 182 -6.95 8.06 2.27
C GLN A 182 -6.05 9.28 2.08
N PHE A 183 -4.74 9.05 2.09
CA PHE A 183 -3.74 10.09 1.92
C PHE A 183 -2.73 9.67 0.85
N ALA A 184 -2.04 10.62 0.28
CA ALA A 184 -1.03 10.36 -0.74
C ALA A 184 0.22 11.20 -0.55
N VAL A 185 1.36 10.65 -0.90
CA VAL A 185 2.58 11.43 -1.08
C VAL A 185 2.43 12.30 -2.33
N ARG A 186 2.98 13.49 -2.31
CA ARG A 186 2.81 14.53 -3.35
C ARG A 186 2.99 14.04 -4.79
N SER A 187 3.96 13.16 -5.03
CA SER A 187 4.25 12.63 -6.38
C SER A 187 3.56 11.31 -6.70
N ALA A 188 2.69 10.81 -5.82
CA ALA A 188 1.92 9.59 -6.09
C ALA A 188 0.97 9.80 -7.29
N ASN A 189 0.79 8.72 -8.04
CA ASN A 189 -0.24 8.65 -9.07
C ASN A 189 -1.28 7.62 -8.64
N ILE A 190 -2.54 8.01 -8.67
CA ILE A 190 -3.66 7.18 -8.20
C ILE A 190 -4.71 7.12 -9.30
N GLY A 191 -5.14 5.92 -9.66
CA GLY A 191 -6.18 5.75 -10.68
C GLY A 191 -6.67 4.33 -10.81
N PHE A 192 -7.81 4.17 -11.52
CA PHE A 192 -8.34 2.84 -11.82
C PHE A 192 -7.51 2.15 -12.89
N ALA A 193 -7.33 2.78 -14.06
CA ALA A 193 -6.54 2.23 -15.14
C ALA A 193 -5.21 2.98 -15.27
N GLY A 194 -4.10 2.24 -15.32
CA GLY A 194 -2.79 2.84 -15.60
C GLY A 194 -2.71 3.40 -17.03
N PRO A 195 -1.76 4.33 -17.30
CA PRO A 195 -1.63 4.97 -18.62
C PRO A 195 -1.50 3.99 -19.78
N GLY A 196 -0.73 2.90 -19.59
CA GLY A 196 -0.55 1.86 -20.62
C GLY A 196 -1.85 1.16 -20.97
N VAL A 197 -2.65 0.78 -19.96
CA VAL A 197 -3.95 0.13 -20.18
C VAL A 197 -4.92 1.05 -20.90
N ILE A 198 -4.95 2.33 -20.55
CA ILE A 198 -5.82 3.31 -21.22
C ILE A 198 -5.43 3.43 -22.70
N ARG A 199 -4.14 3.57 -22.99
CA ARG A 199 -3.64 3.62 -24.37
C ARG A 199 -3.99 2.36 -25.16
N GLU A 200 -3.78 1.17 -24.60
CA GLU A 200 -4.06 -0.10 -25.26
C GLU A 200 -5.55 -0.31 -25.56
N THR A 201 -6.43 0.18 -24.67
CA THR A 201 -7.88 -0.02 -24.82
C THR A 201 -8.58 1.06 -25.61
N THR A 202 -8.10 2.30 -25.55
CA THR A 202 -8.77 3.45 -26.19
C THR A 202 -8.02 4.03 -27.37
N GLY A 203 -6.74 3.69 -27.55
CA GLY A 203 -5.85 4.32 -28.53
C GLY A 203 -5.44 5.76 -28.18
N ILE A 204 -5.81 6.26 -27.00
CA ILE A 204 -5.62 7.65 -26.60
C ILE A 204 -4.65 7.73 -25.43
N ASP A 205 -3.69 8.66 -25.53
CA ASP A 205 -2.84 9.00 -24.39
C ASP A 205 -3.58 9.93 -23.42
N ILE A 206 -3.48 9.63 -22.14
CA ILE A 206 -4.04 10.52 -21.11
C ILE A 206 -3.19 11.78 -20.97
N PRO A 207 -3.79 12.94 -20.61
CA PRO A 207 -3.07 14.14 -20.35
C PRO A 207 -1.97 13.96 -19.31
N PRO A 208 -0.84 14.67 -19.42
CA PRO A 208 0.18 14.70 -18.39
C PRO A 208 -0.45 15.03 -17.02
N ASN A 209 0.02 14.37 -15.99
CA ASN A 209 -0.45 14.57 -14.61
C ASN A 209 -1.89 14.13 -14.32
N TYR A 210 -2.61 13.46 -15.24
CA TYR A 210 -4.00 13.02 -15.06
C TYR A 210 -4.23 12.24 -13.74
N HIS A 211 -3.32 11.35 -13.38
CA HIS A 211 -3.41 10.51 -12.15
C HIS A 211 -2.72 11.12 -10.92
N ARG A 212 -2.18 12.33 -11.00
CA ARG A 212 -1.49 12.95 -9.86
C ARG A 212 -2.38 13.07 -8.63
N ALA A 213 -1.76 12.94 -7.45
CA ALA A 213 -2.43 13.04 -6.16
C ALA A 213 -3.31 14.28 -6.01
N HIS A 214 -2.89 15.45 -6.56
CA HIS A 214 -3.71 16.67 -6.50
C HIS A 214 -5.04 16.55 -7.28
N ASN A 215 -5.08 15.80 -8.38
CA ASN A 215 -6.33 15.54 -9.09
C ASN A 215 -7.24 14.59 -8.32
N ALA A 216 -6.65 13.59 -7.63
CA ALA A 216 -7.40 12.71 -6.75
C ALA A 216 -7.98 13.49 -5.56
N LEU A 217 -7.22 14.42 -4.98
CA LEU A 217 -7.69 15.31 -3.91
C LEU A 217 -8.82 16.23 -4.39
N ALA A 218 -8.65 16.90 -5.52
CA ALA A 218 -9.64 17.81 -6.08
C ALA A 218 -10.99 17.13 -6.40
N ARG A 219 -10.97 15.83 -6.66
CA ARG A 219 -12.16 15.00 -6.92
C ARG A 219 -12.70 14.27 -5.68
N GLY A 220 -12.11 14.48 -4.51
CA GLY A 220 -12.56 13.87 -3.26
C GLY A 220 -12.19 12.40 -3.08
N HIS A 221 -11.27 11.85 -3.89
CA HIS A 221 -10.83 10.46 -3.75
C HIS A 221 -9.84 10.25 -2.59
N ILE A 222 -9.13 11.30 -2.20
CA ILE A 222 -8.24 11.30 -1.03
C ILE A 222 -8.50 12.52 -0.17
N GLN A 223 -8.15 12.47 1.11
CA GLN A 223 -8.38 13.54 2.08
C GLN A 223 -7.19 14.47 2.25
N GLY A 224 -6.00 14.08 1.77
CA GLY A 224 -4.82 14.94 1.90
C GLY A 224 -3.62 14.45 1.12
N ILE A 225 -2.71 15.40 0.88
CA ILE A 225 -1.42 15.15 0.23
C ILE A 225 -0.33 15.53 1.23
N TRP A 226 0.59 14.60 1.44
CA TRP A 226 1.64 14.76 2.42
C TRP A 226 3.03 14.87 1.79
N ASP A 227 3.90 15.63 2.45
CA ASP A 227 5.33 15.55 2.21
C ASP A 227 5.86 14.27 2.86
N ARG A 228 6.71 13.52 2.16
CA ARG A 228 7.24 12.26 2.69
C ARG A 228 8.03 12.45 3.98
N ARG A 229 8.69 13.58 4.16
CA ARG A 229 9.43 13.93 5.38
C ARG A 229 8.54 14.03 6.61
N GLU A 230 7.23 14.23 6.41
CA GLU A 230 6.25 14.40 7.47
C GLU A 230 5.31 13.20 7.65
N ILE A 231 5.50 12.10 6.90
CA ILE A 231 4.59 10.93 6.94
C ILE A 231 4.38 10.45 8.37
N ARG A 232 5.47 10.22 9.12
CA ARG A 232 5.39 9.73 10.51
C ARG A 232 4.60 10.67 11.40
N LYS A 233 4.88 11.96 11.37
CA LYS A 233 4.17 13.01 12.11
C LYS A 233 2.68 13.05 11.74
N ASN A 234 2.37 13.01 10.45
CA ASN A 234 0.99 13.07 9.97
C ASN A 234 0.22 11.80 10.30
N LEU A 235 0.82 10.62 10.19
CA LEU A 235 0.20 9.37 10.63
C LEU A 235 -0.09 9.40 12.12
N ARG A 236 0.87 9.84 12.95
CA ARG A 236 0.64 10.03 14.39
C ARG A 236 -0.55 10.94 14.64
N GLN A 237 -0.63 12.07 13.94
CA GLN A 237 -1.74 13.02 14.10
C GLN A 237 -3.09 12.38 13.75
N VAL A 238 -3.17 11.66 12.63
CA VAL A 238 -4.38 10.93 12.21
C VAL A 238 -4.76 9.89 13.28
N LEU A 239 -3.81 9.08 13.75
CA LEU A 239 -4.05 8.09 14.79
C LEU A 239 -4.59 8.72 16.08
N LEU A 240 -4.01 9.81 16.55
CA LEU A 240 -4.43 10.51 17.75
C LEU A 240 -5.82 11.16 17.61
N THR A 241 -6.11 11.75 16.45
CA THR A 241 -7.35 12.49 16.23
C THR A 241 -8.57 11.57 16.08
N ILE A 242 -8.41 10.47 15.37
CA ILE A 242 -9.54 9.60 14.98
C ILE A 242 -9.39 8.14 15.45
N GLY A 243 -8.30 7.80 16.15
CA GLY A 243 -8.06 6.44 16.65
C GLY A 243 -9.07 5.98 17.71
N GLY A 244 -9.53 6.92 18.56
CA GLY A 244 -10.52 6.63 19.59
C GLY A 244 -10.15 5.41 20.43
N ARG A 245 -11.02 4.41 20.49
CA ARG A 245 -10.82 3.16 21.22
C ARG A 245 -9.70 2.25 20.68
N ASN A 246 -9.21 2.55 19.49
CA ASN A 246 -8.13 1.77 18.84
C ASN A 246 -6.72 2.30 19.21
N LEU A 247 -6.59 3.18 20.19
CA LEU A 247 -5.30 3.71 20.64
C LEU A 247 -4.72 2.88 21.77
N TYR A 248 -3.67 2.15 21.47
CA TYR A 248 -2.90 1.37 22.44
C TYR A 248 -1.42 1.79 22.40
N TYR A 249 -0.89 2.20 23.56
CA TYR A 249 0.48 2.70 23.70
C TYR A 249 1.46 1.68 24.30
N ARG A 250 0.99 0.52 24.79
CA ARG A 250 1.84 -0.45 25.50
C ARG A 250 1.87 -1.80 24.82
#